data_c99e939bab4a3188f967bbfd7504eee2
#
_entry.id   c99e939bab4a3188f967bbfd7504eee2
#
_cell.length_a   1.000
_cell.length_b   1.000
_cell.length_c   1.000
_cell.angle_alpha   90.00
_cell.angle_beta   90.00
_cell.angle_gamma   90.00
#
_symmetry.space_group_name_H-M   'P 1'
#
loop_
_entity.id
_entity.type
_entity.pdbx_description
1 polymer ?
#
loop_
_entity_poly.entity_id
_entity_poly.type
_entity_poly.pdbx_seq_one_letter_code
_entity_poly.pdbx_strand_id
1 'polypeptide(L)'
;MTATVLESQLVVGAALFILGVIGFLTRRNLILIMLSAELMLHGVSINLTAFSRYHGNPQGQVFTIFVLTIAACEAGLALSLILSLYQRRKSLDIFLWGKLGEDDLPVFTGTPAPPITVSVDPNVDLPHLTPAGRMPKTQPGPQTKM
;
A
#
# COMPACT_ATOMS: atom_id res chain seq x y z
N MET A 1 -21.62 31.14 -11.24
CA MET A 1 -20.18 31.32 -11.02
C MET A 1 -19.59 31.87 -12.30
N THR A 2 -18.74 32.90 -12.25
CA THR A 2 -18.08 33.44 -13.47
C THR A 2 -16.97 32.52 -13.95
N ALA A 3 -16.71 32.48 -15.25
CA ALA A 3 -15.67 31.63 -15.84
C ALA A 3 -14.28 31.87 -15.20
N THR A 4 -13.96 33.14 -14.91
CA THR A 4 -12.70 33.53 -14.25
C THR A 4 -12.51 32.91 -12.85
N VAL A 5 -13.60 32.76 -12.08
CA VAL A 5 -13.54 32.11 -10.77
C VAL A 5 -13.34 30.60 -10.90
N LEU A 6 -13.94 29.97 -11.92
CA LEU A 6 -13.70 28.56 -12.22
C LEU A 6 -12.23 28.34 -12.58
N GLU A 7 -11.68 29.12 -13.51
CA GLU A 7 -10.28 29.02 -13.94
C GLU A 7 -9.32 29.17 -12.77
N SER A 8 -9.52 30.14 -11.90
CA SER A 8 -8.68 30.34 -10.72
C SER A 8 -8.69 29.13 -9.75
N GLN A 9 -9.86 28.53 -9.52
CA GLN A 9 -9.99 27.36 -8.69
C GLN A 9 -9.32 26.12 -9.32
N LEU A 10 -9.46 25.94 -10.64
CA LEU A 10 -8.79 24.85 -11.36
C LEU A 10 -7.27 24.98 -11.31
N VAL A 11 -6.74 26.20 -11.48
CA VAL A 11 -5.30 26.45 -11.38
C VAL A 11 -4.80 26.12 -9.96
N VAL A 12 -5.49 26.55 -8.92
CA VAL A 12 -5.13 26.23 -7.53
C VAL A 12 -5.16 24.72 -7.29
N GLY A 13 -6.23 24.04 -7.72
CA GLY A 13 -6.35 22.59 -7.56
C GLY A 13 -5.26 21.83 -8.33
N ALA A 14 -4.94 22.25 -9.56
CA ALA A 14 -3.85 21.68 -10.35
C ALA A 14 -2.47 21.93 -9.70
N ALA A 15 -2.23 23.14 -9.17
CA ALA A 15 -0.98 23.46 -8.49
C ALA A 15 -0.79 22.60 -7.23
N LEU A 16 -1.83 22.43 -6.41
CA LEU A 16 -1.78 21.54 -5.23
C LEU A 16 -1.53 20.09 -5.62
N PHE A 17 -2.17 19.62 -6.68
CA PHE A 17 -1.96 18.26 -7.19
C PHE A 17 -0.51 18.05 -7.64
N ILE A 18 0.05 18.97 -8.44
CA ILE A 18 1.45 18.89 -8.91
C ILE A 18 2.43 18.93 -7.73
N LEU A 19 2.22 19.83 -6.76
CA LEU A 19 3.05 19.88 -5.54
C LEU A 19 2.98 18.58 -4.76
N GLY A 20 1.79 17.98 -4.66
CA GLY A 20 1.60 16.66 -4.06
C GLY A 20 2.38 15.58 -4.78
N VAL A 21 2.32 15.51 -6.12
CA VAL A 21 3.09 14.56 -6.94
C VAL A 21 4.59 14.73 -6.73
N ILE A 22 5.10 15.96 -6.77
CA ILE A 22 6.51 16.25 -6.53
C ILE A 22 6.90 15.80 -5.12
N GLY A 23 6.13 16.14 -4.10
CA GLY A 23 6.37 15.73 -2.71
C GLY A 23 6.39 14.20 -2.57
N PHE A 24 5.43 13.51 -3.17
CA PHE A 24 5.31 12.05 -3.14
C PHE A 24 6.53 11.35 -3.75
N LEU A 25 7.01 11.83 -4.90
CA LEU A 25 8.13 11.22 -5.62
C LEU A 25 9.52 11.57 -5.04
N THR A 26 9.65 12.74 -4.39
CA THR A 26 10.97 13.21 -3.92
C THR A 26 11.26 12.88 -2.47
N ARG A 27 10.25 12.58 -1.66
CA ARG A 27 10.41 12.37 -0.22
C ARG A 27 10.56 10.89 0.13
N ARG A 28 11.45 10.62 1.10
CA ARG A 28 11.72 9.28 1.63
C ARG A 28 11.10 9.05 3.00
N ASN A 29 10.56 10.09 3.60
CA ASN A 29 9.93 10.04 4.91
C ASN A 29 8.45 9.65 4.77
N LEU A 30 8.01 8.60 5.45
CA LEU A 30 6.64 8.07 5.38
C LEU A 30 5.58 9.13 5.69
N ILE A 31 5.82 10.02 6.68
CA ILE A 31 4.88 11.09 7.03
C ILE A 31 4.74 12.08 5.86
N LEU A 32 5.87 12.47 5.24
CA LEU A 32 5.86 13.42 4.14
C LEU A 32 5.22 12.83 2.87
N ILE A 33 5.42 11.55 2.62
CA ILE A 33 4.78 10.83 1.51
C ILE A 33 3.27 10.83 1.72
N MET A 34 2.81 10.50 2.93
CA MET A 34 1.40 10.52 3.26
C MET A 34 0.78 11.92 3.11
N LEU A 35 1.43 12.94 3.67
CA LEU A 35 0.98 14.33 3.55
C LEU A 35 0.91 14.78 2.09
N SER A 36 1.83 14.32 1.25
CA SER A 36 1.83 14.59 -0.19
C SER A 36 0.65 13.93 -0.90
N ALA A 37 0.29 12.69 -0.54
CA ALA A 37 -0.88 12.01 -1.07
C ALA A 37 -2.18 12.75 -0.70
N GLU A 38 -2.30 13.21 0.54
CA GLU A 38 -3.43 14.04 0.96
C GLU A 38 -3.52 15.35 0.19
N LEU A 39 -2.37 16.00 -0.07
CA LEU A 39 -2.34 17.22 -0.85
C LEU A 39 -2.85 17.01 -2.28
N MET A 40 -2.55 15.84 -2.89
CA MET A 40 -3.10 15.46 -4.20
C MET A 40 -4.63 15.29 -4.14
N LEU A 41 -5.15 14.62 -3.11
CA LEU A 41 -6.60 14.44 -2.92
C LEU A 41 -7.32 15.78 -2.73
N HIS A 42 -6.72 16.70 -1.99
CA HIS A 42 -7.27 18.06 -1.83
C HIS A 42 -7.33 18.82 -3.16
N GLY A 43 -6.28 18.70 -4.00
CA GLY A 43 -6.27 19.30 -5.34
C GLY A 43 -7.41 18.78 -6.21
N VAL A 44 -7.66 17.48 -6.22
CA VAL A 44 -8.77 16.85 -6.94
C VAL A 44 -10.12 17.31 -6.38
N SER A 45 -10.26 17.39 -5.06
CA SER A 45 -11.50 17.81 -4.38
C SER A 45 -11.90 19.25 -4.72
N ILE A 46 -10.92 20.18 -4.80
CA ILE A 46 -11.14 21.55 -5.24
C ILE A 46 -11.68 21.57 -6.66
N ASN A 47 -11.08 20.81 -7.58
CA ASN A 47 -11.52 20.77 -8.98
C ASN A 47 -12.94 20.20 -9.11
N LEU A 48 -13.26 19.12 -8.40
CA LEU A 48 -14.61 18.54 -8.39
C LEU A 48 -15.66 19.54 -7.89
N THR A 49 -15.34 20.26 -6.81
CA THR A 49 -16.24 21.29 -6.27
C THR A 49 -16.40 22.46 -7.24
N ALA A 50 -15.32 22.88 -7.90
CA ALA A 50 -15.35 23.96 -8.89
C ALA A 50 -16.25 23.61 -10.07
N PHE A 51 -16.11 22.44 -10.66
CA PHE A 51 -16.95 21.96 -11.75
C PHE A 51 -18.41 21.81 -11.34
N SER A 52 -18.66 21.25 -10.16
CA SER A 52 -19.99 21.11 -9.60
C SER A 52 -20.71 22.46 -9.50
N ARG A 53 -20.04 23.47 -8.97
CA ARG A 53 -20.57 24.83 -8.87
C ARG A 53 -20.81 25.48 -10.23
N TYR A 54 -19.93 25.25 -11.18
CA TYR A 54 -20.04 25.80 -12.53
C TYR A 54 -21.29 25.26 -13.25
N HIS A 55 -21.53 23.95 -13.15
CA HIS A 55 -22.65 23.27 -13.81
C HIS A 55 -23.97 23.35 -12.99
N GLY A 56 -23.97 23.98 -11.83
CA GLY A 56 -25.15 24.08 -10.98
C GLY A 56 -25.64 22.73 -10.43
N ASN A 57 -24.77 21.73 -10.35
CA ASN A 57 -25.08 20.37 -9.92
C ASN A 57 -24.36 20.04 -8.59
N PRO A 58 -25.06 19.58 -7.54
CA PRO A 58 -24.45 19.28 -6.24
C PRO A 58 -23.62 17.99 -6.20
N GLN A 59 -23.63 17.17 -7.25
CA GLN A 59 -22.98 15.85 -7.27
C GLN A 59 -21.47 15.92 -6.95
N GLY A 60 -20.73 16.88 -7.53
CA GLY A 60 -19.30 17.02 -7.24
C GLY A 60 -19.03 17.47 -5.80
N GLN A 61 -19.92 18.24 -5.19
CA GLN A 61 -19.81 18.63 -3.78
C GLN A 61 -20.02 17.42 -2.85
N VAL A 62 -21.04 16.61 -3.13
CA VAL A 62 -21.32 15.39 -2.39
C VAL A 62 -20.15 14.42 -2.52
N PHE A 63 -19.62 14.24 -3.73
CA PHE A 63 -18.46 13.40 -3.96
C PHE A 63 -17.20 13.90 -3.24
N THR A 64 -17.01 15.22 -3.20
CA THR A 64 -15.90 15.85 -2.45
C THR A 64 -15.99 15.54 -0.95
N ILE A 65 -17.17 15.64 -0.34
CA ILE A 65 -17.38 15.30 1.08
C ILE A 65 -17.01 13.82 1.32
N PHE A 66 -17.45 12.94 0.42
CA PHE A 66 -17.12 11.51 0.50
C PHE A 66 -15.61 11.26 0.41
N VAL A 67 -14.92 11.87 -0.55
CA VAL A 67 -13.46 11.75 -0.71
C VAL A 67 -12.73 12.28 0.52
N LEU A 68 -13.11 13.44 1.05
CA LEU A 68 -12.49 14.02 2.25
C LEU A 68 -12.71 13.15 3.49
N THR A 69 -13.89 12.52 3.61
CA THR A 69 -14.14 11.59 4.72
C THR A 69 -13.25 10.37 4.66
N ILE A 70 -13.09 9.78 3.48
CA ILE A 70 -12.19 8.64 3.27
C ILE A 70 -10.74 9.06 3.55
N ALA A 71 -10.29 10.20 3.01
CA ALA A 71 -8.95 10.71 3.23
C ALA A 71 -8.64 10.92 4.73
N ALA A 72 -9.57 11.47 5.49
CA ALA A 72 -9.41 11.65 6.93
C ALA A 72 -9.29 10.30 7.67
N CYS A 73 -10.07 9.29 7.29
CA CYS A 73 -9.96 7.95 7.86
C CYS A 73 -8.62 7.29 7.52
N GLU A 74 -8.20 7.39 6.26
CA GLU A 74 -6.92 6.86 5.78
C GLU A 74 -5.74 7.53 6.50
N ALA A 75 -5.78 8.86 6.66
CA ALA A 75 -4.78 9.61 7.41
C ALA A 75 -4.66 9.12 8.85
N GLY A 76 -5.77 8.90 9.54
CA GLY A 76 -5.78 8.40 10.91
C GLY A 76 -5.13 7.02 11.02
N LEU A 77 -5.48 6.11 10.12
CA LEU A 77 -4.91 4.76 10.08
C LEU A 77 -3.42 4.78 9.74
N ALA A 78 -3.02 5.55 8.73
CA ALA A 78 -1.64 5.65 8.29
C ALA A 78 -0.75 6.29 9.37
N LEU A 79 -1.19 7.37 10.03
CA LEU A 79 -0.45 7.97 11.14
C LEU A 79 -0.29 7.00 12.32
N SER A 80 -1.32 6.23 12.65
CA SER A 80 -1.25 5.19 13.69
C SER A 80 -0.20 4.13 13.33
N LEU A 81 -0.20 3.65 12.08
CA LEU A 81 0.78 2.68 11.60
C LEU A 81 2.19 3.25 11.62
N ILE A 82 2.39 4.46 11.09
CA ILE A 82 3.68 5.15 11.05
C ILE A 82 4.22 5.36 12.47
N LEU A 83 3.36 5.74 13.42
CA LEU A 83 3.75 5.90 14.82
C LEU A 83 4.21 4.57 15.43
N SER A 84 3.48 3.48 15.18
CA SER A 84 3.83 2.13 15.62
C SER A 84 5.20 1.69 15.06
N LEU A 85 5.42 1.93 13.76
CA LEU A 85 6.69 1.65 13.09
C LEU A 85 7.84 2.48 13.69
N TYR A 86 7.61 3.78 13.92
CA TYR A 86 8.58 4.66 14.53
C TYR A 86 8.98 4.22 15.93
N GLN A 87 8.02 3.76 16.75
CA GLN A 87 8.33 3.25 18.09
C GLN A 87 9.25 2.04 18.06
N ARG A 88 9.15 1.20 17.02
CA ARG A 88 9.98 -0.01 16.87
C ARG A 88 11.41 0.29 16.38
N ARG A 89 11.57 1.15 15.39
CA ARG A 89 12.85 1.38 14.69
C ARG A 89 13.43 2.77 14.88
N LYS A 90 12.70 3.72 15.48
CA LYS A 90 13.08 5.12 15.65
C LYS A 90 13.47 5.84 14.35
N SER A 91 12.99 5.32 13.21
CA SER A 91 13.24 5.88 11.88
C SER A 91 11.98 5.82 11.03
N LEU A 92 11.79 6.84 10.20
CA LEU A 92 10.68 6.96 9.25
C LEU A 92 11.15 6.83 7.79
N ASP A 93 12.41 6.43 7.57
CA ASP A 93 12.97 6.27 6.24
C ASP A 93 12.45 4.97 5.60
N ILE A 94 11.76 5.11 4.45
CA ILE A 94 11.15 4.00 3.71
C ILE A 94 12.18 2.94 3.26
N PHE A 95 13.44 3.33 3.01
CA PHE A 95 14.47 2.38 2.61
C PHE A 95 14.87 1.40 3.71
N LEU A 96 14.75 1.80 4.97
CA LEU A 96 15.02 0.91 6.10
C LEU A 96 13.93 -0.16 6.23
N TRP A 97 12.71 0.15 5.77
CA TRP A 97 11.59 -0.77 5.78
C TRP A 97 11.56 -1.69 4.56
N GLY A 98 12.12 -1.24 3.43
CA GLY A 98 12.30 -2.07 2.23
C GLY A 98 13.27 -3.25 2.43
N LYS A 99 14.09 -3.22 3.49
CA LYS A 99 15.00 -4.31 3.88
C LYS A 99 14.36 -5.38 4.79
N LEU A 100 13.08 -5.25 5.12
CA LEU A 100 12.33 -6.24 5.89
C LEU A 100 11.81 -7.40 5.00
N GLY A 101 12.48 -7.69 3.89
CA GLY A 101 12.27 -8.92 3.14
C GLY A 101 12.64 -10.14 4.02
N GLU A 102 11.93 -11.24 3.86
CA GLU A 102 12.35 -12.52 4.43
C GLU A 102 13.72 -12.89 3.84
N ASP A 103 14.67 -13.27 4.69
CA ASP A 103 16.03 -13.61 4.28
C ASP A 103 16.08 -14.82 3.31
N ASP A 104 14.99 -15.60 3.30
CA ASP A 104 14.81 -16.79 2.44
C ASP A 104 14.26 -16.45 1.04
N LEU A 105 13.86 -15.21 0.77
CA LEU A 105 13.40 -14.82 -0.55
C LEU A 105 14.59 -14.40 -1.43
N PRO A 106 14.73 -14.97 -2.64
CA PRO A 106 15.78 -14.54 -3.55
C PRO A 106 15.64 -13.05 -3.86
N VAL A 107 16.68 -12.27 -3.58
CA VAL A 107 16.73 -10.85 -3.92
C VAL A 107 16.53 -10.73 -5.44
N PHE A 108 15.43 -10.12 -5.85
CA PHE A 108 15.14 -9.88 -7.27
C PHE A 108 16.12 -8.84 -7.82
N THR A 109 17.28 -9.31 -8.28
CA THR A 109 18.35 -8.46 -8.86
C THR A 109 18.11 -8.10 -10.32
N GLY A 110 16.88 -8.26 -10.83
CA GLY A 110 16.55 -7.91 -12.23
C GLY A 110 17.13 -8.84 -13.30
N THR A 111 17.98 -9.78 -12.92
CA THR A 111 18.42 -10.87 -13.79
C THR A 111 17.39 -11.99 -13.74
N PRO A 112 16.95 -12.55 -14.88
CA PRO A 112 16.07 -13.71 -14.89
C PRO A 112 16.72 -14.80 -14.05
N ALA A 113 16.01 -15.29 -13.03
CA ALA A 113 16.48 -16.40 -12.24
C ALA A 113 16.83 -17.57 -13.19
N PRO A 114 17.99 -18.23 -13.03
CA PRO A 114 18.26 -19.43 -13.80
C PRO A 114 17.11 -20.42 -13.54
N PRO A 115 16.71 -21.20 -14.55
CA PRO A 115 15.62 -22.17 -14.38
C PRO A 115 15.96 -23.05 -13.18
N ILE A 116 15.02 -23.12 -12.22
CA ILE A 116 15.16 -23.97 -11.05
C ILE A 116 15.16 -25.41 -11.57
N THR A 117 16.32 -25.95 -11.81
CA THR A 117 16.49 -27.39 -11.99
C THR A 117 16.38 -28.02 -10.62
N VAL A 118 15.15 -28.36 -10.23
CA VAL A 118 14.94 -29.23 -9.07
C VAL A 118 15.50 -30.58 -9.48
N SER A 119 16.71 -30.87 -9.08
CA SER A 119 17.24 -32.23 -9.13
C SER A 119 16.47 -33.03 -8.08
N VAL A 120 15.36 -33.62 -8.49
CA VAL A 120 14.66 -34.59 -7.67
C VAL A 120 15.55 -35.80 -7.58
N ASP A 121 16.18 -36.01 -6.43
CA ASP A 121 16.89 -37.27 -6.16
C ASP A 121 15.84 -38.39 -6.19
N PRO A 122 15.95 -39.37 -7.12
CA PRO A 122 14.96 -40.45 -7.26
C PRO A 122 14.86 -41.33 -6.01
N ASN A 123 15.79 -41.20 -5.06
CA ASN A 123 15.83 -41.99 -3.83
C ASN A 123 15.29 -41.24 -2.60
N VAL A 124 14.84 -39.99 -2.74
CA VAL A 124 14.16 -39.28 -1.63
C VAL A 124 12.74 -39.78 -1.56
N ASP A 125 12.43 -40.53 -0.51
CA ASP A 125 11.08 -40.96 -0.18
C ASP A 125 10.25 -39.73 0.24
N LEU A 126 9.65 -39.07 -0.75
CA LEU A 126 8.78 -37.90 -0.50
C LEU A 126 7.53 -38.36 0.22
N PRO A 127 7.10 -37.67 1.29
CA PRO A 127 5.90 -38.02 1.99
C PRO A 127 4.70 -37.98 1.00
N HIS A 128 4.12 -39.16 0.74
CA HIS A 128 2.95 -39.26 -0.10
C HIS A 128 1.75 -38.58 0.59
N LEU A 129 1.20 -37.57 -0.08
CA LEU A 129 -0.05 -36.96 0.37
C LEU A 129 -1.15 -38.01 0.34
N THR A 130 -1.75 -38.28 1.49
CA THR A 130 -2.94 -39.13 1.58
C THR A 130 -4.08 -38.53 0.77
N PRO A 131 -4.81 -39.31 -0.07
CA PRO A 131 -5.96 -38.78 -0.79
C PRO A 131 -6.97 -38.15 0.17
N ALA A 132 -7.52 -37.00 -0.20
CA ALA A 132 -8.52 -36.29 0.59
C ALA A 132 -9.66 -37.24 1.01
N GLY A 133 -9.93 -37.33 2.30
CA GLY A 133 -11.00 -38.18 2.85
C GLY A 133 -10.57 -39.46 3.56
N ARG A 134 -9.26 -39.77 3.66
CA ARG A 134 -8.79 -40.89 4.51
C ARG A 134 -8.13 -40.33 5.77
N MET A 135 -8.61 -40.81 6.94
CA MET A 135 -7.94 -40.50 8.21
C MET A 135 -6.51 -41.05 8.18
N PRO A 136 -5.49 -40.28 8.60
CA PRO A 136 -4.14 -40.77 8.73
C PRO A 136 -4.13 -41.93 9.74
N LYS A 137 -3.51 -43.05 9.37
CA LYS A 137 -3.27 -44.16 10.30
C LYS A 137 -2.33 -43.63 11.39
N THR A 138 -2.82 -43.57 12.64
CA THR A 138 -1.99 -43.25 13.81
C THR A 138 -0.88 -44.29 13.89
N GLN A 139 0.37 -43.89 13.71
CA GLN A 139 1.51 -44.77 14.02
C GLN A 139 1.52 -45.02 15.52
N PRO A 140 1.66 -46.26 15.96
CA PRO A 140 1.83 -46.55 17.40
C PRO A 140 3.10 -45.87 17.87
N GLY A 141 3.00 -45.03 18.89
CA GLY A 141 4.14 -44.35 19.49
C GLY A 141 5.25 -45.32 19.92
N PRO A 142 6.51 -44.85 20.05
CA PRO A 142 7.61 -45.68 20.48
C PRO A 142 7.32 -46.32 21.81
N GLN A 143 7.37 -47.66 21.85
CA GLN A 143 7.21 -48.45 23.06
C GLN A 143 8.42 -48.15 23.98
N THR A 144 8.19 -47.42 25.05
CA THR A 144 9.18 -47.23 26.12
C THR A 144 9.36 -48.58 26.81
N LYS A 145 10.48 -49.27 26.53
CA LYS A 145 10.88 -50.41 27.36
C LYS A 145 11.30 -49.87 28.71
N MET A 146 10.60 -50.32 29.78
CA MET A 146 11.08 -50.22 31.14
C MET A 146 12.26 -51.17 31.38
#